data_3eeeb77a023cf0ae5d2ffd6e2e1d2205
#
_entry.id   3eeeb77a023cf0ae5d2ffd6e2e1d2205
#
_cell.length_a   1.000
_cell.length_b   1.000
_cell.length_c   1.000
_cell.angle_alpha   90.00
_cell.angle_beta   90.00
_cell.angle_gamma   90.00
#
_symmetry.space_group_name_H-M   'P 1'
#
loop_
_entity.id
_entity.type
_entity.pdbx_description
1 polymer ?
#
loop_
_entity_poly.entity_id
_entity_poly.type
_entity_poly.pdbx_seq_one_letter_code
_entity_poly.pdbx_strand_id
1 'polypeptide(L)'
;NAMDAQALIDTAEGAHLEVSNLLQRMREIAVQSSNDTNDANDRAALGDEMTALTAEIDRIANATSWAGQILLDGASPNAAQTSQTGNAAFSFHIGSRATAADEIAVNIGALGGTALGLAGSANKPTSLTEITDDGTTFGVSQTSGTITIANTVANGDNLSVKINGTTVSIAISTSDTYELSESGVAQQYKEAIDAANIAGLSVSRTNGVLTLNVGNAVDISDANKAETAIGTIDAAMVLVNNARADLGAVSNRLDSTVSNLTNVSNNLAAGKGRIEDADFAAETTNLAKTQILQQASTAMLAQANAAKQNVLSLLQG
;
A
#
# COMPACT_ATOMS: atom_id res chain seq x y z
N ASN A 1 -3.83 -16.68 11.30
CA ASN A 1 -3.79 -15.22 11.10
C ASN A 1 -2.37 -14.74 10.78
N ALA A 2 -1.33 -15.14 11.56
CA ALA A 2 0.06 -14.72 11.30
C ALA A 2 0.58 -15.29 9.96
N MET A 3 0.27 -16.54 9.64
CA MET A 3 0.60 -17.17 8.35
C MET A 3 -0.16 -16.51 7.18
N ASP A 4 -1.41 -16.11 7.40
CA ASP A 4 -2.20 -15.37 6.40
C ASP A 4 -1.57 -14.00 6.12
N ALA A 5 -1.09 -13.33 7.19
CA ALA A 5 -0.36 -12.07 7.04
C ALA A 5 0.95 -12.24 6.25
N GLN A 6 1.69 -13.33 6.49
CA GLN A 6 2.90 -13.64 5.70
C GLN A 6 2.56 -13.86 4.22
N ALA A 7 1.55 -14.68 3.92
CA ALA A 7 1.14 -14.94 2.54
C ALA A 7 0.64 -13.69 1.82
N LEU A 8 -0.02 -12.76 2.54
CA LEU A 8 -0.39 -11.45 2.01
C LEU A 8 0.86 -10.62 1.68
N ILE A 9 1.85 -10.58 2.59
CA ILE A 9 3.12 -9.86 2.38
C ILE A 9 3.88 -10.45 1.19
N ASP A 10 4.00 -11.77 1.09
CA ASP A 10 4.67 -12.45 -0.03
C ASP A 10 4.02 -12.10 -1.37
N THR A 11 2.67 -12.02 -1.40
CA THR A 11 1.93 -11.60 -2.59
C THR A 11 2.22 -10.15 -2.97
N ALA A 12 2.26 -9.24 -1.99
CA ALA A 12 2.59 -7.84 -2.22
C ALA A 12 4.06 -7.68 -2.65
N GLU A 13 4.99 -8.40 -2.02
CA GLU A 13 6.41 -8.33 -2.36
C GLU A 13 6.70 -8.83 -3.78
N GLY A 14 6.01 -9.88 -4.22
CA GLY A 14 6.07 -10.34 -5.62
C GLY A 14 5.70 -9.24 -6.60
N ALA A 15 4.63 -8.51 -6.34
CA ALA A 15 4.22 -7.38 -7.19
C ALA A 15 5.21 -6.21 -7.13
N HIS A 16 5.76 -5.89 -5.95
CA HIS A 16 6.80 -4.87 -5.81
C HIS A 16 8.06 -5.20 -6.62
N LEU A 17 8.43 -6.49 -6.70
CA LEU A 17 9.57 -6.93 -7.51
C LEU A 17 9.32 -6.68 -9.00
N GLU A 18 8.14 -7.02 -9.50
CA GLU A 18 7.79 -6.77 -10.90
C GLU A 18 7.76 -5.27 -11.23
N VAL A 19 7.17 -4.44 -10.35
CA VAL A 19 7.17 -2.99 -10.52
C VAL A 19 8.61 -2.44 -10.51
N SER A 20 9.50 -2.97 -9.67
CA SER A 20 10.91 -2.58 -9.66
C SER A 20 11.60 -2.90 -10.99
N ASN A 21 11.32 -4.06 -11.61
CA ASN A 21 11.85 -4.45 -12.91
C ASN A 21 11.35 -3.50 -14.02
N LEU A 22 10.06 -3.16 -13.99
CA LEU A 22 9.48 -2.22 -14.94
C LEU A 22 10.10 -0.82 -14.81
N LEU A 23 10.30 -0.33 -13.57
CA LEU A 23 10.97 0.95 -13.31
C LEU A 23 12.41 0.97 -13.83
N GLN A 24 13.15 -0.12 -13.67
CA GLN A 24 14.50 -0.24 -14.25
C GLN A 24 14.46 -0.14 -15.78
N ARG A 25 13.50 -0.81 -16.42
CA ARG A 25 13.32 -0.71 -17.88
C ARG A 25 12.93 0.71 -18.31
N MET A 26 12.03 1.36 -17.57
CA MET A 26 11.67 2.76 -17.83
C MET A 26 12.90 3.69 -17.72
N ARG A 27 13.76 3.44 -16.73
CA ARG A 27 15.01 4.19 -16.55
C ARG A 27 15.96 4.02 -17.75
N GLU A 28 16.11 2.79 -18.27
CA GLU A 28 16.93 2.53 -19.46
C GLU A 28 16.39 3.32 -20.68
N ILE A 29 15.09 3.31 -20.88
CA ILE A 29 14.43 4.06 -21.96
C ILE A 29 14.67 5.56 -21.81
N ALA A 30 14.54 6.09 -20.60
CA ALA A 30 14.75 7.51 -20.33
C ALA A 30 16.21 7.91 -20.59
N VAL A 31 17.18 7.09 -20.16
CA VAL A 31 18.61 7.29 -20.46
C VAL A 31 18.87 7.20 -21.96
N GLN A 32 18.25 6.26 -22.67
CA GLN A 32 18.36 6.17 -24.12
C GLN A 32 17.81 7.44 -24.79
N SER A 33 16.63 7.91 -24.35
CA SER A 33 15.97 9.10 -24.93
C SER A 33 16.73 10.41 -24.64
N SER A 34 17.50 10.49 -23.55
CA SER A 34 18.31 11.68 -23.20
C SER A 34 19.48 11.91 -24.17
N ASN A 35 19.83 10.91 -25.00
CA ASN A 35 20.91 11.04 -25.97
C ASN A 35 20.48 11.91 -27.16
N ASP A 36 21.29 12.91 -27.52
CA ASP A 36 21.05 13.83 -28.63
C ASP A 36 21.11 13.16 -30.02
N THR A 37 21.54 11.90 -30.10
CA THR A 37 21.53 11.14 -31.37
C THR A 37 20.12 10.66 -31.77
N ASN A 38 19.16 10.68 -30.87
CA ASN A 38 17.76 10.32 -31.15
C ASN A 38 17.04 11.50 -31.79
N ASP A 39 16.29 11.21 -32.84
CA ASP A 39 15.37 12.18 -33.43
C ASP A 39 14.01 12.20 -32.70
N ALA A 40 13.08 13.07 -33.16
CA ALA A 40 11.76 13.19 -32.56
C ALA A 40 10.90 11.92 -32.74
N ASN A 41 11.12 11.17 -33.83
CA ASN A 41 10.37 9.93 -34.08
C ASN A 41 10.88 8.79 -33.20
N ASP A 42 12.22 8.72 -33.02
CA ASP A 42 12.84 7.76 -32.11
C ASP A 42 12.34 7.96 -30.69
N ARG A 43 12.34 9.22 -30.20
CA ARG A 43 11.81 9.55 -28.88
C ARG A 43 10.31 9.28 -28.74
N ALA A 44 9.53 9.48 -29.81
CA ALA A 44 8.11 9.15 -29.81
C ALA A 44 7.89 7.64 -29.63
N ALA A 45 8.64 6.80 -30.36
CA ALA A 45 8.57 5.34 -30.21
C ALA A 45 8.98 4.87 -28.80
N LEU A 46 10.03 5.45 -28.21
CA LEU A 46 10.42 5.21 -26.83
C LEU A 46 9.33 5.69 -25.86
N GLY A 47 8.64 6.79 -26.15
CA GLY A 47 7.51 7.32 -25.39
C GLY A 47 6.31 6.39 -25.36
N ASP A 48 6.02 5.71 -26.48
CA ASP A 48 4.96 4.70 -26.54
C ASP A 48 5.31 3.50 -25.62
N GLU A 49 6.56 3.04 -25.62
CA GLU A 49 7.03 1.99 -24.70
C GLU A 49 6.91 2.44 -23.25
N MET A 50 7.34 3.68 -22.94
CA MET A 50 7.22 4.27 -21.60
C MET A 50 5.77 4.29 -21.10
N THR A 51 4.85 4.68 -21.98
CA THR A 51 3.40 4.71 -21.70
C THR A 51 2.85 3.30 -21.43
N ALA A 52 3.27 2.31 -22.22
CA ALA A 52 2.86 0.93 -22.02
C ALA A 52 3.37 0.35 -20.69
N LEU A 53 4.61 0.66 -20.31
CA LEU A 53 5.19 0.24 -19.03
C LEU A 53 4.46 0.90 -17.84
N THR A 54 4.10 2.18 -17.95
CA THR A 54 3.31 2.87 -16.91
C THR A 54 1.93 2.22 -16.77
N ALA A 55 1.27 1.90 -17.87
CA ALA A 55 -0.01 1.21 -17.85
C ALA A 55 0.08 -0.20 -17.25
N GLU A 56 1.22 -0.89 -17.46
CA GLU A 56 1.45 -2.21 -16.85
C GLU A 56 1.67 -2.10 -15.33
N ILE A 57 2.34 -1.06 -14.85
CA ILE A 57 2.45 -0.77 -13.41
C ILE A 57 1.06 -0.55 -12.81
N ASP A 58 0.21 0.25 -13.46
CA ASP A 58 -1.18 0.45 -13.01
C ASP A 58 -1.98 -0.85 -13.03
N ARG A 59 -1.79 -1.69 -14.03
CA ARG A 59 -2.44 -3.00 -14.11
C ARG A 59 -2.02 -3.90 -12.95
N ILE A 60 -0.73 -3.97 -12.64
CA ILE A 60 -0.21 -4.75 -11.50
C ILE A 60 -0.79 -4.22 -10.19
N ALA A 61 -0.81 -2.90 -9.99
CA ALA A 61 -1.34 -2.29 -8.79
C ALA A 61 -2.82 -2.62 -8.56
N ASN A 62 -3.62 -2.62 -9.62
CA ASN A 62 -5.05 -2.89 -9.55
C ASN A 62 -5.41 -4.39 -9.55
N ALA A 63 -4.55 -5.25 -10.11
CA ALA A 63 -4.81 -6.68 -10.21
C ALA A 63 -4.29 -7.47 -9.00
N THR A 64 -3.29 -6.95 -8.28
CA THR A 64 -2.72 -7.64 -7.12
C THR A 64 -3.69 -7.61 -5.95
N SER A 65 -4.24 -8.78 -5.63
CA SER A 65 -5.24 -8.89 -4.59
C SER A 65 -5.00 -10.12 -3.70
N TRP A 66 -5.45 -10.03 -2.45
CA TRP A 66 -5.46 -11.12 -1.48
C TRP A 66 -6.86 -11.24 -0.86
N ALA A 67 -7.44 -12.43 -0.87
CA ALA A 67 -8.78 -12.69 -0.33
C ALA A 67 -9.87 -11.69 -0.84
N GLY A 68 -9.74 -11.23 -2.10
CA GLY A 68 -10.67 -10.28 -2.69
C GLY A 68 -10.40 -8.81 -2.35
N GLN A 69 -9.35 -8.50 -1.59
CA GLN A 69 -8.91 -7.14 -1.30
C GLN A 69 -7.72 -6.78 -2.20
N ILE A 70 -7.76 -5.62 -2.85
CA ILE A 70 -6.65 -5.09 -3.62
C ILE A 70 -5.60 -4.59 -2.62
N LEU A 71 -4.32 -4.92 -2.86
CA LEU A 71 -3.26 -4.63 -1.91
C LEU A 71 -2.53 -3.32 -2.18
N LEU A 72 -2.48 -2.89 -3.46
CA LEU A 72 -1.54 -1.88 -3.94
C LEU A 72 -2.23 -0.62 -4.49
N ASP A 73 -3.54 -0.48 -4.26
CA ASP A 73 -4.31 0.70 -4.69
C ASP A 73 -4.30 1.84 -3.65
N GLY A 74 -3.75 1.59 -2.46
CA GLY A 74 -3.73 2.55 -1.36
C GLY A 74 -5.05 2.68 -0.61
N ALA A 75 -6.05 1.87 -0.93
CA ALA A 75 -7.32 1.84 -0.22
C ALA A 75 -7.25 0.90 0.98
N SER A 76 -7.65 1.37 2.16
CA SER A 76 -7.75 0.50 3.33
C SER A 76 -9.03 -0.32 3.26
N PRO A 77 -8.99 -1.65 3.49
CA PRO A 77 -10.18 -2.51 3.49
C PRO A 77 -11.18 -2.14 4.60
N ASN A 78 -10.73 -1.41 5.60
CA ASN A 78 -11.56 -0.94 6.70
C ASN A 78 -11.53 0.59 6.76
N ALA A 79 -12.62 1.23 6.35
CA ALA A 79 -12.76 2.69 6.34
C ALA A 79 -12.63 3.35 7.74
N ALA A 80 -12.69 2.56 8.82
CA ALA A 80 -12.48 3.04 10.19
C ALA A 80 -10.98 3.14 10.54
N GLN A 81 -10.10 2.49 9.80
CA GLN A 81 -8.66 2.68 9.92
C GLN A 81 -8.28 3.86 9.03
N THR A 82 -7.95 4.98 9.64
CA THR A 82 -7.41 6.14 8.93
C THR A 82 -6.13 5.71 8.23
N SER A 83 -6.27 5.38 6.94
CA SER A 83 -5.15 5.23 6.03
C SER A 83 -4.29 6.49 6.15
N GLN A 84 -3.07 6.34 6.57
CA GLN A 84 -2.08 7.38 6.33
C GLN A 84 -1.99 7.51 4.81
N THR A 85 -2.28 8.69 4.32
CA THR A 85 -2.40 9.10 2.91
C THR A 85 -1.73 8.13 1.92
N GLY A 86 -2.52 7.28 1.25
CA GLY A 86 -2.03 6.45 0.16
C GLY A 86 -1.51 5.05 0.52
N ASN A 87 -1.74 4.55 1.75
CA ASN A 87 -1.33 3.20 2.15
C ASN A 87 -2.54 2.35 2.57
N ALA A 88 -2.63 1.14 2.07
CA ALA A 88 -3.58 0.15 2.57
C ALA A 88 -3.08 -0.40 3.92
N ALA A 89 -3.89 -0.28 4.96
CA ALA A 89 -3.58 -0.78 6.29
C ALA A 89 -4.38 -2.05 6.59
N PHE A 90 -3.68 -3.15 6.85
CA PHE A 90 -4.25 -4.44 7.24
C PHE A 90 -3.86 -4.74 8.69
N SER A 91 -4.82 -5.01 9.57
CA SER A 91 -4.56 -5.39 10.96
C SER A 91 -4.84 -6.87 11.16
N PHE A 92 -3.84 -7.61 11.63
CA PHE A 92 -3.93 -9.02 11.93
C PHE A 92 -3.89 -9.25 13.43
N HIS A 93 -4.98 -9.81 13.95
CA HIS A 93 -5.07 -10.18 15.35
C HIS A 93 -4.37 -11.52 15.60
N ILE A 94 -3.29 -11.50 16.39
CA ILE A 94 -2.40 -12.65 16.61
C ILE A 94 -2.39 -13.13 18.06
N GLY A 95 -2.89 -12.33 19.00
CA GLY A 95 -2.97 -12.68 20.41
C GLY A 95 -4.35 -13.15 20.85
N SER A 96 -4.48 -13.46 22.12
CA SER A 96 -5.73 -13.93 22.76
C SER A 96 -6.58 -12.83 23.36
N ARG A 97 -6.07 -11.59 23.39
CA ARG A 97 -6.74 -10.45 24.03
C ARG A 97 -7.15 -9.43 22.97
N ALA A 98 -8.24 -8.73 23.19
CA ALA A 98 -8.67 -7.64 22.35
C ALA A 98 -7.91 -6.34 22.69
N THR A 99 -6.59 -6.36 22.52
CA THR A 99 -5.70 -5.20 22.77
C THR A 99 -4.82 -4.93 21.56
N ALA A 100 -4.43 -3.67 21.37
CA ALA A 100 -3.53 -3.28 20.29
C ALA A 100 -2.15 -3.99 20.36
N ALA A 101 -1.76 -4.54 21.52
CA ALA A 101 -0.54 -5.32 21.67
C ALA A 101 -0.65 -6.70 21.00
N ASP A 102 -1.86 -7.19 20.80
CA ASP A 102 -2.15 -8.48 20.16
C ASP A 102 -2.43 -8.35 18.65
N GLU A 103 -2.21 -7.15 18.09
CA GLU A 103 -2.38 -6.86 16.65
C GLU A 103 -1.04 -6.54 15.98
N ILE A 104 -0.87 -7.02 14.77
CA ILE A 104 0.20 -6.58 13.86
C ILE A 104 -0.45 -5.86 12.69
N ALA A 105 -0.11 -4.58 12.53
CA ALA A 105 -0.49 -3.81 11.38
C ALA A 105 0.54 -4.01 10.25
N VAL A 106 0.05 -4.30 9.06
CA VAL A 106 0.80 -4.35 7.81
C VAL A 106 0.34 -3.19 6.96
N ASN A 107 1.24 -2.26 6.68
CA ASN A 107 0.96 -1.11 5.82
C ASN A 107 1.58 -1.36 4.45
N ILE A 108 0.76 -1.32 3.41
CA ILE A 108 1.20 -1.54 2.03
C ILE A 108 1.00 -0.23 1.27
N GLY A 109 2.09 0.32 0.75
CA GLY A 109 2.06 1.55 -0.05
C GLY A 109 1.38 1.33 -1.40
N ALA A 110 0.66 2.34 -1.87
CA ALA A 110 0.14 2.34 -3.23
C ALA A 110 1.28 2.33 -4.25
N LEU A 111 1.15 1.52 -5.29
CA LEU A 111 2.14 1.36 -6.36
C LEU A 111 1.65 1.79 -7.75
N GLY A 112 0.46 2.35 -7.86
CA GLY A 112 -0.01 2.87 -9.15
C GLY A 112 0.88 3.99 -9.67
N GLY A 113 0.91 4.20 -10.98
CA GLY A 113 1.74 5.22 -11.62
C GLY A 113 1.53 6.62 -11.03
N THR A 114 0.32 6.96 -10.62
CA THR A 114 0.03 8.21 -9.91
C THR A 114 0.69 8.27 -8.52
N ALA A 115 0.68 7.18 -7.76
CA ALA A 115 1.27 7.13 -6.42
C ALA A 115 2.80 7.19 -6.49
N LEU A 116 3.38 6.60 -7.53
CA LEU A 116 4.81 6.63 -7.82
C LEU A 116 5.28 7.92 -8.50
N GLY A 117 4.35 8.83 -8.83
CA GLY A 117 4.66 10.07 -9.54
C GLY A 117 4.99 9.88 -11.03
N LEU A 118 4.70 8.71 -11.61
CA LEU A 118 4.99 8.37 -13.02
C LEU A 118 3.86 8.79 -13.96
N ALA A 119 2.63 8.71 -13.52
CA ALA A 119 1.48 9.25 -14.21
C ALA A 119 1.19 10.65 -13.65
N GLY A 120 0.88 11.56 -14.54
CA GLY A 120 0.37 12.85 -14.11
C GLY A 120 -0.84 12.61 -13.21
N SER A 121 -0.76 13.06 -11.98
CA SER A 121 -1.91 13.03 -11.10
C SER A 121 -3.07 13.69 -11.82
N ALA A 122 -4.20 12.97 -11.96
CA ALA A 122 -5.48 13.60 -12.26
C ALA A 122 -5.87 14.60 -11.15
N ASN A 123 -4.99 14.80 -10.19
CA ASN A 123 -5.10 15.81 -9.16
C ASN A 123 -4.97 17.18 -9.85
N LYS A 124 -6.12 17.68 -10.20
CA LYS A 124 -6.46 19.07 -10.20
C LYS A 124 -5.47 19.82 -9.30
N PRO A 125 -4.81 20.89 -9.78
CA PRO A 125 -4.00 21.74 -8.90
C PRO A 125 -4.79 22.01 -7.63
N THR A 126 -4.33 21.51 -6.50
CA THR A 126 -5.15 21.43 -5.28
C THR A 126 -5.18 22.71 -4.50
N SER A 127 -4.40 23.71 -4.87
CA SER A 127 -4.57 25.06 -4.36
C SER A 127 -3.94 26.07 -5.31
N LEU A 128 -4.77 26.85 -5.92
CA LEU A 128 -4.41 28.19 -6.29
C LEU A 128 -4.38 28.98 -4.99
N THR A 129 -3.21 29.17 -4.40
CA THR A 129 -3.09 30.06 -3.26
C THR A 129 -3.01 31.45 -3.83
N GLU A 130 -3.91 32.26 -3.36
CA GLU A 130 -4.20 33.62 -3.58
C GLU A 130 -3.01 34.46 -4.04
N ILE A 131 -3.25 35.19 -5.10
CA ILE A 131 -2.44 36.26 -5.64
C ILE A 131 -2.46 37.39 -4.63
N THR A 132 -1.34 37.66 -3.99
CA THR A 132 -1.18 38.86 -3.19
C THR A 132 -0.75 40.01 -4.10
N ASP A 133 -1.70 40.83 -4.44
CA ASP A 133 -1.48 42.16 -4.99
C ASP A 133 -1.80 43.24 -3.94
N ASP A 134 -1.33 44.43 -4.16
CA ASP A 134 -1.49 45.63 -3.31
C ASP A 134 -2.96 46.10 -3.12
N GLY A 135 -3.93 45.20 -3.28
CA GLY A 135 -5.35 45.42 -3.02
C GLY A 135 -6.29 45.25 -4.20
N THR A 136 -5.82 44.81 -5.36
CA THR A 136 -6.66 44.55 -6.53
C THR A 136 -6.93 43.06 -6.68
N THR A 137 -8.16 42.61 -6.48
CA THR A 137 -8.55 41.20 -6.56
C THR A 137 -8.56 40.72 -8.00
N PHE A 138 -7.61 39.89 -8.39
CA PHE A 138 -7.66 39.20 -9.68
C PHE A 138 -8.68 38.06 -9.63
N GLY A 139 -9.57 38.04 -10.59
CA GLY A 139 -10.46 36.92 -10.80
C GLY A 139 -9.71 35.73 -11.43
N VAL A 140 -8.96 34.94 -10.63
CA VAL A 140 -8.48 33.62 -11.07
C VAL A 140 -9.53 32.60 -10.73
N SER A 141 -10.30 32.20 -11.72
CA SER A 141 -11.28 31.14 -11.56
C SER A 141 -10.64 29.82 -11.92
N GLN A 142 -10.59 28.90 -10.97
CA GLN A 142 -10.21 27.54 -11.21
C GLN A 142 -11.44 26.67 -11.46
N THR A 143 -11.64 26.27 -12.68
CA THR A 143 -12.62 25.25 -13.02
C THR A 143 -11.90 24.14 -13.75
N SER A 144 -11.76 22.97 -13.10
CA SER A 144 -11.36 21.72 -13.75
C SER A 144 -10.09 21.77 -14.64
N GLY A 145 -8.96 22.25 -14.07
CA GLY A 145 -7.67 22.23 -14.79
C GLY A 145 -7.42 23.43 -15.70
N THR A 146 -8.22 24.50 -15.60
CA THR A 146 -8.01 25.75 -16.31
C THR A 146 -7.76 26.90 -15.34
N ILE A 147 -6.81 27.78 -15.67
CA ILE A 147 -6.62 29.07 -15.01
C ILE A 147 -7.09 30.14 -15.99
N THR A 148 -8.16 30.82 -15.63
CA THR A 148 -8.66 31.96 -16.42
C THR A 148 -8.18 33.24 -15.79
N ILE A 149 -7.46 34.06 -16.54
CA ILE A 149 -7.03 35.40 -16.13
C ILE A 149 -8.13 36.36 -16.58
N ALA A 150 -8.83 36.91 -15.63
CA ALA A 150 -9.87 37.92 -15.86
C ALA A 150 -9.51 39.20 -15.08
N ASN A 151 -9.68 40.32 -15.69
CA ASN A 151 -9.42 41.69 -15.20
C ASN A 151 -8.09 42.32 -15.62
N THR A 152 -8.04 43.63 -15.47
CA THR A 152 -6.88 44.44 -15.80
C THR A 152 -5.75 44.24 -14.80
N VAL A 153 -4.65 43.74 -15.32
CA VAL A 153 -3.39 43.52 -14.61
C VAL A 153 -2.52 44.76 -14.82
N ALA A 154 -1.87 45.24 -13.77
CA ALA A 154 -0.97 46.40 -13.87
C ALA A 154 0.49 45.93 -14.02
N ASN A 155 1.30 46.80 -14.60
CA ASN A 155 2.73 46.57 -14.67
C ASN A 155 3.36 46.63 -13.27
N GLY A 156 4.02 45.58 -12.87
CA GLY A 156 4.64 45.45 -11.55
C GLY A 156 3.88 44.52 -10.59
N ASP A 157 2.69 44.07 -10.98
CA ASP A 157 1.94 43.10 -10.18
C ASP A 157 2.68 41.76 -10.08
N ASN A 158 2.60 41.13 -8.90
CA ASN A 158 3.17 39.80 -8.68
C ASN A 158 2.06 38.77 -8.59
N LEU A 159 2.07 37.84 -9.51
CA LEU A 159 1.16 36.71 -9.49
C LEU A 159 1.89 35.43 -9.03
N SER A 160 1.33 34.71 -8.08
CA SER A 160 1.87 33.42 -7.67
C SER A 160 0.80 32.33 -7.67
N VAL A 161 1.15 31.18 -8.21
CA VAL A 161 0.30 29.98 -8.26
C VAL A 161 1.07 28.81 -7.67
N LYS A 162 0.44 28.05 -6.81
CA LYS A 162 1.02 26.82 -6.28
C LYS A 162 0.44 25.62 -7.02
N ILE A 163 1.30 24.91 -7.75
CA ILE A 163 0.94 23.71 -8.53
C ILE A 163 1.74 22.53 -7.99
N ASN A 164 1.08 21.49 -7.54
CA ASN A 164 1.73 20.28 -6.97
C ASN A 164 2.78 20.60 -5.88
N GLY A 165 2.51 21.60 -5.04
CA GLY A 165 3.45 22.01 -3.98
C GLY A 165 4.53 23.00 -4.44
N THR A 166 4.76 23.18 -5.74
CA THR A 166 5.70 24.14 -6.31
C THR A 166 5.01 25.49 -6.49
N THR A 167 5.57 26.56 -5.93
CA THR A 167 5.07 27.92 -6.13
C THR A 167 5.74 28.52 -7.37
N VAL A 168 4.94 28.88 -8.35
CA VAL A 168 5.36 29.62 -9.55
C VAL A 168 4.92 31.08 -9.38
N SER A 169 5.88 32.00 -9.32
CA SER A 169 5.62 33.44 -9.17
C SER A 169 6.17 34.17 -10.36
N ILE A 170 5.39 35.11 -10.88
CA ILE A 170 5.82 36.04 -11.94
C ILE A 170 5.57 37.47 -11.51
N ALA A 171 6.51 38.32 -11.86
CA ALA A 171 6.26 39.78 -11.85
C ALA A 171 5.77 40.17 -13.25
N ILE A 172 4.58 40.70 -13.31
CA ILE A 172 3.99 41.15 -14.58
C ILE A 172 4.79 42.33 -15.10
N SER A 173 5.30 42.23 -16.30
CA SER A 173 6.04 43.32 -16.94
C SER A 173 5.51 43.57 -18.34
N THR A 174 5.50 44.87 -18.72
CA THR A 174 5.35 45.25 -20.11
C THR A 174 6.70 45.23 -20.78
N SER A 175 6.82 44.43 -21.83
CA SER A 175 7.95 44.46 -22.72
C SER A 175 7.43 44.51 -24.15
N ASP A 176 8.31 44.77 -25.13
CA ASP A 176 7.94 44.72 -26.55
C ASP A 176 7.31 43.38 -26.99
N THR A 177 7.39 42.37 -26.14
CA THR A 177 6.86 41.03 -26.39
C THR A 177 5.51 40.77 -25.72
N TYR A 178 5.16 41.50 -24.65
CA TYR A 178 3.96 41.26 -23.85
C TYR A 178 3.13 42.51 -23.66
N GLU A 179 1.85 42.39 -23.93
CA GLU A 179 0.87 43.46 -23.63
C GLU A 179 0.20 43.16 -22.26
N LEU A 180 -0.26 44.26 -21.58
CA LEU A 180 -1.10 44.13 -20.39
C LEU A 180 -2.53 43.75 -20.79
N SER A 181 -2.66 42.66 -21.49
CA SER A 181 -3.92 42.02 -21.87
C SER A 181 -4.01 40.67 -21.19
N GLU A 182 -5.23 40.14 -21.03
CA GLU A 182 -5.44 38.79 -20.51
C GLU A 182 -4.59 37.77 -21.24
N SER A 183 -4.39 37.95 -22.53
CA SER A 183 -3.59 37.09 -23.40
C SER A 183 -2.09 37.21 -23.13
N GLY A 184 -1.56 38.45 -22.95
CA GLY A 184 -0.14 38.68 -22.68
C GLY A 184 0.27 38.19 -21.29
N VAL A 185 -0.56 38.42 -20.28
CA VAL A 185 -0.34 37.91 -18.92
C VAL A 185 -0.42 36.39 -18.88
N ALA A 186 -1.37 35.78 -19.59
CA ALA A 186 -1.44 34.31 -19.70
C ALA A 186 -0.21 33.75 -20.39
N GLN A 187 0.42 34.44 -21.32
CA GLN A 187 1.65 34.03 -21.95
C GLN A 187 2.82 34.06 -20.96
N GLN A 188 2.99 35.13 -20.19
CA GLN A 188 4.02 35.20 -19.16
C GLN A 188 3.87 34.12 -18.12
N TYR A 189 2.62 33.81 -17.73
CA TYR A 189 2.32 32.70 -16.83
C TYR A 189 2.69 31.33 -17.40
N LYS A 190 2.31 31.10 -18.67
CA LYS A 190 2.66 29.88 -19.35
C LYS A 190 4.18 29.65 -19.34
N GLU A 191 4.94 30.67 -19.70
CA GLU A 191 6.41 30.57 -19.75
C GLU A 191 7.03 30.35 -18.36
N ALA A 192 6.48 30.99 -17.32
CA ALA A 192 6.95 30.76 -15.95
C ALA A 192 6.62 29.36 -15.44
N ILE A 193 5.45 28.80 -15.78
CA ILE A 193 5.09 27.43 -15.42
C ILE A 193 5.95 26.43 -16.20
N ASP A 194 6.19 26.67 -17.50
CA ASP A 194 7.07 25.83 -18.31
C ASP A 194 8.52 25.89 -17.79
N ALA A 195 9.00 27.07 -17.40
CA ALA A 195 10.34 27.24 -16.79
C ALA A 195 10.47 26.57 -15.41
N ALA A 196 9.37 26.46 -14.65
CA ALA A 196 9.35 25.75 -13.37
C ALA A 196 9.49 24.22 -13.53
N ASN A 197 9.38 23.72 -14.75
CA ASN A 197 9.58 22.32 -15.14
C ASN A 197 8.88 21.34 -14.18
N ILE A 198 7.60 21.56 -13.92
CA ILE A 198 6.79 20.72 -13.04
C ILE A 198 6.52 19.41 -13.75
N ALA A 199 7.00 18.29 -13.17
CA ALA A 199 6.89 16.98 -13.77
C ALA A 199 5.44 16.63 -14.13
N GLY A 200 5.21 16.19 -15.37
CA GLY A 200 3.90 15.78 -15.87
C GLY A 200 2.91 16.90 -16.11
N LEU A 201 3.33 18.17 -16.04
CA LEU A 201 2.48 19.32 -16.34
C LEU A 201 2.87 19.92 -17.69
N SER A 202 1.90 20.03 -18.60
CA SER A 202 2.02 20.86 -19.80
C SER A 202 0.92 21.93 -19.79
N VAL A 203 1.26 23.12 -20.22
CA VAL A 203 0.32 24.24 -20.23
C VAL A 203 0.07 24.69 -21.66
N SER A 204 -1.18 24.65 -22.07
CA SER A 204 -1.63 25.26 -23.32
C SER A 204 -2.37 26.56 -23.01
N ARG A 205 -2.28 27.52 -23.94
CA ARG A 205 -2.92 28.82 -23.81
C ARG A 205 -3.85 29.09 -24.98
N THR A 206 -5.04 29.61 -24.65
CA THR A 206 -5.99 30.10 -25.64
C THR A 206 -6.63 31.38 -25.06
N ASN A 207 -6.35 32.56 -25.61
CA ASN A 207 -6.91 33.84 -25.20
C ASN A 207 -6.95 34.00 -23.70
N GLY A 208 -6.20 34.38 -22.91
CA GLY A 208 -6.28 34.61 -21.45
C GLY A 208 -6.59 33.36 -20.60
N VAL A 209 -6.88 32.19 -21.21
CA VAL A 209 -7.13 30.94 -20.51
C VAL A 209 -5.92 30.01 -20.63
N LEU A 210 -5.39 29.64 -19.49
CA LEU A 210 -4.37 28.58 -19.38
C LEU A 210 -5.06 27.27 -19.08
N THR A 211 -4.86 26.28 -19.95
CA THR A 211 -5.29 24.90 -19.68
C THR A 211 -4.10 24.11 -19.22
N LEU A 212 -4.17 23.65 -17.98
CA LEU A 212 -3.16 22.78 -17.40
C LEU A 212 -3.49 21.35 -17.81
N ASN A 213 -2.71 20.82 -18.72
CA ASN A 213 -2.82 19.43 -19.13
C ASN A 213 -1.86 18.60 -18.25
N VAL A 214 -2.43 17.73 -17.48
CA VAL A 214 -1.65 16.77 -16.70
C VAL A 214 -1.33 15.64 -17.67
N GLY A 215 -0.13 15.68 -18.21
CA GLY A 215 0.40 14.60 -19.06
C GLY A 215 1.12 13.54 -18.24
N ASN A 216 1.79 12.65 -18.94
CA ASN A 216 2.68 11.67 -18.28
C ASN A 216 3.79 12.42 -17.52
N ALA A 217 3.97 12.13 -16.22
CA ALA A 217 5.04 12.71 -15.44
C ALA A 217 6.43 12.26 -15.93
N VAL A 218 6.49 11.16 -16.65
CA VAL A 218 7.67 10.64 -17.35
C VAL A 218 7.61 10.97 -18.85
N ASP A 219 7.70 12.27 -19.16
CA ASP A 219 7.81 12.77 -20.53
C ASP A 219 9.27 12.67 -21.01
N ILE A 220 9.49 12.00 -22.12
CA ILE A 220 10.81 11.79 -22.73
C ILE A 220 10.88 12.34 -24.16
N SER A 221 10.00 13.28 -24.49
CA SER A 221 9.88 13.85 -25.85
C SER A 221 11.08 14.70 -26.28
N ASP A 222 11.89 15.15 -25.33
CA ASP A 222 13.18 15.84 -25.57
C ASP A 222 14.22 15.41 -24.51
N ALA A 223 15.50 15.72 -24.76
CA ALA A 223 16.61 15.29 -23.90
C ALA A 223 16.50 15.85 -22.47
N ASN A 224 16.10 17.10 -22.28
CA ASN A 224 15.97 17.72 -20.94
C ASN A 224 14.82 17.09 -20.14
N LYS A 225 13.72 16.80 -20.80
CA LYS A 225 12.58 16.12 -20.20
C LYS A 225 12.93 14.67 -19.84
N ALA A 226 13.69 13.98 -20.70
CA ALA A 226 14.19 12.64 -20.42
C ALA A 226 15.09 12.62 -19.19
N GLU A 227 15.95 13.64 -19.00
CA GLU A 227 16.77 13.78 -17.79
C GLU A 227 15.89 13.99 -16.53
N THR A 228 14.86 14.82 -16.64
CA THR A 228 13.87 15.00 -15.55
C THR A 228 13.12 13.70 -15.24
N ALA A 229 12.74 12.94 -16.28
CA ALA A 229 12.06 11.65 -16.14
C ALA A 229 12.94 10.62 -15.40
N ILE A 230 14.27 10.60 -15.64
CA ILE A 230 15.20 9.76 -14.89
C ILE A 230 15.11 10.05 -13.40
N GLY A 231 15.13 11.33 -13.00
CA GLY A 231 14.99 11.71 -11.59
C GLY A 231 13.65 11.27 -10.96
N THR A 232 12.58 11.37 -11.73
CA THR A 232 11.24 10.91 -11.30
C THR A 232 11.20 9.39 -11.11
N ILE A 233 11.77 8.64 -12.05
CA ILE A 233 11.85 7.17 -11.98
C ILE A 233 12.74 6.73 -10.81
N ASP A 234 13.89 7.38 -10.61
CA ASP A 234 14.79 7.10 -9.48
C ASP A 234 14.08 7.33 -8.14
N ALA A 235 13.28 8.40 -8.01
CA ALA A 235 12.45 8.65 -6.83
C ALA A 235 11.40 7.54 -6.63
N ALA A 236 10.74 7.09 -7.70
CA ALA A 236 9.79 5.98 -7.64
C ALA A 236 10.46 4.68 -7.18
N MET A 237 11.67 4.38 -7.69
CA MET A 237 12.46 3.21 -7.26
C MET A 237 12.79 3.26 -5.76
N VAL A 238 13.11 4.45 -5.23
CA VAL A 238 13.35 4.64 -3.79
C VAL A 238 12.08 4.34 -2.99
N LEU A 239 10.91 4.81 -3.45
CA LEU A 239 9.62 4.52 -2.78
C LEU A 239 9.32 3.02 -2.75
N VAL A 240 9.50 2.32 -3.87
CA VAL A 240 9.30 0.86 -3.95
C VAL A 240 10.27 0.12 -3.03
N ASN A 241 11.55 0.53 -3.02
CA ASN A 241 12.56 -0.11 -2.16
C ASN A 241 12.26 0.11 -0.66
N ASN A 242 11.81 1.31 -0.28
CA ASN A 242 11.40 1.59 1.10
C ASN A 242 10.19 0.73 1.49
N ALA A 243 9.17 0.65 0.63
CA ALA A 243 8.00 -0.18 0.87
C ALA A 243 8.38 -1.67 1.04
N ARG A 244 9.30 -2.19 0.21
CA ARG A 244 9.83 -3.55 0.35
C ARG A 244 10.61 -3.75 1.66
N ALA A 245 11.39 -2.77 2.08
CA ALA A 245 12.11 -2.84 3.35
C ALA A 245 11.15 -2.89 4.55
N ASP A 246 10.09 -2.10 4.52
CA ASP A 246 9.04 -2.10 5.54
C ASP A 246 8.31 -3.45 5.59
N LEU A 247 7.93 -4.03 4.44
CA LEU A 247 7.32 -5.35 4.36
C LEU A 247 8.26 -6.44 4.89
N GLY A 248 9.54 -6.41 4.52
CA GLY A 248 10.55 -7.34 5.02
C GLY A 248 10.73 -7.25 6.54
N ALA A 249 10.68 -6.05 7.11
CA ALA A 249 10.73 -5.87 8.56
C ALA A 249 9.51 -6.47 9.27
N VAL A 250 8.31 -6.30 8.70
CA VAL A 250 7.08 -6.90 9.24
C VAL A 250 7.10 -8.42 9.08
N SER A 251 7.58 -8.95 7.95
CA SER A 251 7.74 -10.39 7.72
C SER A 251 8.64 -11.04 8.77
N ASN A 252 9.82 -10.47 9.05
CA ASN A 252 10.72 -10.95 10.11
C ASN A 252 10.07 -10.92 11.50
N ARG A 253 9.25 -9.90 11.78
CA ARG A 253 8.49 -9.79 13.01
C ARG A 253 7.41 -10.87 13.11
N LEU A 254 6.72 -11.18 12.01
CA LEU A 254 5.75 -12.26 11.94
C LEU A 254 6.41 -13.62 12.16
N ASP A 255 7.56 -13.90 11.56
CA ASP A 255 8.33 -15.13 11.77
C ASP A 255 8.66 -15.35 13.25
N SER A 256 9.15 -14.30 13.90
CA SER A 256 9.44 -14.33 15.35
C SER A 256 8.18 -14.59 16.17
N THR A 257 7.06 -13.99 15.76
CA THR A 257 5.76 -14.18 16.41
C THR A 257 5.24 -15.59 16.22
N VAL A 258 5.30 -16.16 15.02
CA VAL A 258 4.89 -17.53 14.73
C VAL A 258 5.71 -18.52 15.56
N SER A 259 7.03 -18.32 15.64
CA SER A 259 7.91 -19.15 16.45
C SER A 259 7.53 -19.08 17.95
N ASN A 260 7.27 -17.91 18.47
CA ASN A 260 6.82 -17.71 19.85
C ASN A 260 5.48 -18.39 20.12
N LEU A 261 4.48 -18.15 19.26
CA LEU A 261 3.14 -18.75 19.39
C LEU A 261 3.18 -20.27 19.32
N THR A 262 4.05 -20.83 18.48
CA THR A 262 4.27 -22.29 18.40
C THR A 262 4.82 -22.81 19.73
N ASN A 263 5.82 -22.15 20.32
CA ASN A 263 6.36 -22.53 21.63
C ASN A 263 5.30 -22.43 22.72
N VAL A 264 4.51 -21.36 22.74
CA VAL A 264 3.40 -21.20 23.69
C VAL A 264 2.37 -22.29 23.53
N SER A 265 1.98 -22.61 22.28
CA SER A 265 1.02 -23.69 21.97
C SER A 265 1.51 -25.04 22.49
N ASN A 266 2.78 -25.37 22.23
CA ASN A 266 3.39 -26.63 22.70
C ASN A 266 3.43 -26.71 24.23
N ASN A 267 3.79 -25.62 24.90
CA ASN A 267 3.82 -25.55 26.36
C ASN A 267 2.42 -25.68 26.97
N LEU A 268 1.42 -25.03 26.34
CA LEU A 268 0.02 -25.15 26.77
C LEU A 268 -0.51 -26.56 26.56
N ALA A 269 -0.19 -27.21 25.42
CA ALA A 269 -0.57 -28.60 25.16
C ALA A 269 0.05 -29.54 26.19
N ALA A 270 1.34 -29.37 26.51
CA ALA A 270 2.00 -30.14 27.55
C ALA A 270 1.41 -29.88 28.95
N GLY A 271 1.05 -28.63 29.25
CA GLY A 271 0.38 -28.25 30.49
C GLY A 271 -1.02 -28.86 30.58
N LYS A 272 -1.78 -28.82 29.50
CA LYS A 272 -3.10 -29.44 29.40
C LYS A 272 -3.00 -30.96 29.61
N GLY A 273 -2.05 -31.62 28.95
CA GLY A 273 -1.82 -33.07 29.12
C GLY A 273 -1.55 -33.43 30.59
N ARG A 274 -0.72 -32.66 31.32
CA ARG A 274 -0.46 -32.87 32.75
C ARG A 274 -1.69 -32.76 33.64
N ILE A 275 -2.70 -32.01 33.22
CA ILE A 275 -3.94 -31.79 33.96
C ILE A 275 -5.02 -32.81 33.58
N GLU A 276 -5.13 -33.14 32.28
CA GLU A 276 -6.21 -33.96 31.74
C GLU A 276 -5.83 -35.42 31.61
N ASP A 277 -4.53 -35.74 31.41
CA ASP A 277 -4.08 -37.14 31.24
C ASP A 277 -4.17 -37.87 32.57
N ALA A 278 -4.95 -38.92 32.60
CA ALA A 278 -5.02 -39.80 33.74
C ALA A 278 -3.70 -40.57 33.93
N ASP A 279 -3.28 -40.72 35.21
CA ASP A 279 -2.17 -41.62 35.52
C ASP A 279 -2.55 -43.04 35.16
N PHE A 280 -2.03 -43.51 34.03
CA PHE A 280 -2.35 -44.85 33.50
C PHE A 280 -2.00 -45.95 34.49
N ALA A 281 -0.94 -45.77 35.29
CA ALA A 281 -0.55 -46.77 36.31
C ALA A 281 -1.55 -46.80 37.46
N ALA A 282 -2.03 -45.67 37.92
CA ALA A 282 -3.07 -45.59 38.93
C ALA A 282 -4.41 -46.14 38.46
N GLU A 283 -4.80 -45.82 37.21
CA GLU A 283 -6.07 -46.29 36.62
C GLU A 283 -6.08 -47.77 36.33
N THR A 284 -4.98 -48.32 35.79
CA THR A 284 -4.86 -49.77 35.59
C THR A 284 -4.82 -50.56 36.92
N THR A 285 -4.21 -49.98 37.95
CA THR A 285 -4.22 -50.56 39.30
C THR A 285 -5.64 -50.58 39.89
N ASN A 286 -6.38 -49.47 39.74
CA ASN A 286 -7.79 -49.39 40.14
C ASN A 286 -8.67 -50.38 39.38
N LEU A 287 -8.45 -50.51 38.05
CA LEU A 287 -9.16 -51.48 37.21
C LEU A 287 -8.88 -52.92 37.70
N ALA A 288 -7.61 -53.27 37.88
CA ALA A 288 -7.20 -54.61 38.38
C ALA A 288 -7.80 -54.88 39.77
N LYS A 289 -7.75 -53.91 40.70
CA LYS A 289 -8.37 -54.03 42.01
C LYS A 289 -9.88 -54.26 41.93
N THR A 290 -10.56 -53.53 41.05
CA THR A 290 -12.00 -53.66 40.86
C THR A 290 -12.36 -55.05 40.28
N GLN A 291 -11.59 -55.50 39.32
CA GLN A 291 -11.75 -56.87 38.75
C GLN A 291 -11.53 -57.98 39.78
N ILE A 292 -10.48 -57.86 40.58
CA ILE A 292 -10.22 -58.83 41.66
C ILE A 292 -11.33 -58.81 42.70
N LEU A 293 -11.79 -57.63 43.09
CA LEU A 293 -12.92 -57.50 44.04
C LEU A 293 -14.20 -58.08 43.47
N GLN A 294 -14.48 -57.92 42.18
CA GLN A 294 -15.63 -58.52 41.51
C GLN A 294 -15.53 -60.05 41.49
N GLN A 295 -14.35 -60.60 41.13
CA GLN A 295 -14.13 -62.05 41.16
C GLN A 295 -14.22 -62.62 42.57
N ALA A 296 -13.63 -61.94 43.55
CA ALA A 296 -13.71 -62.38 44.95
C ALA A 296 -15.15 -62.33 45.46
N SER A 297 -15.91 -61.26 45.16
CA SER A 297 -17.32 -61.11 45.55
C SER A 297 -18.20 -62.21 44.93
N THR A 298 -17.99 -62.53 43.66
CA THR A 298 -18.73 -63.64 43.00
C THR A 298 -18.38 -65.00 43.58
N ALA A 299 -17.09 -65.23 43.86
CA ALA A 299 -16.64 -66.44 44.53
C ALA A 299 -17.22 -66.62 45.96
N MET A 300 -17.19 -65.53 46.72
CA MET A 300 -17.81 -65.47 48.07
C MET A 300 -19.34 -65.69 48.02
N LEU A 301 -19.98 -65.09 47.02
CA LEU A 301 -21.43 -65.33 46.85
C LEU A 301 -21.73 -66.78 46.47
N ALA A 302 -20.96 -67.35 45.58
CA ALA A 302 -21.06 -68.78 45.25
C ALA A 302 -20.85 -69.72 46.47
N GLN A 303 -19.80 -69.40 47.27
CA GLN A 303 -19.53 -70.15 48.53
C GLN A 303 -20.66 -69.97 49.56
N ALA A 304 -21.21 -68.75 49.72
CA ALA A 304 -22.34 -68.53 50.59
C ALA A 304 -23.60 -69.27 50.18
N ASN A 305 -23.85 -69.36 48.82
CA ASN A 305 -24.96 -70.15 48.31
C ASN A 305 -24.75 -71.63 48.47
N ALA A 306 -23.53 -72.15 48.28
CA ALA A 306 -23.21 -73.55 48.51
C ALA A 306 -23.35 -73.93 50.01
N ALA A 307 -22.92 -73.04 50.92
CA ALA A 307 -23.11 -73.30 52.36
C ALA A 307 -24.59 -73.42 52.73
N LYS A 308 -25.51 -72.56 52.12
CA LYS A 308 -26.96 -72.69 52.33
C LYS A 308 -27.53 -74.00 51.78
N GLN A 309 -27.04 -74.50 50.64
CA GLN A 309 -27.44 -75.79 50.09
C GLN A 309 -26.99 -76.99 50.97
N ASN A 310 -25.77 -76.87 51.54
CA ASN A 310 -25.28 -77.93 52.47
C ASN A 310 -26.13 -77.96 53.77
N VAL A 311 -26.54 -76.82 54.28
CA VAL A 311 -27.45 -76.74 55.46
C VAL A 311 -28.83 -77.35 55.11
N LEU A 312 -29.33 -77.08 53.89
CA LEU A 312 -30.62 -77.57 53.44
C LEU A 312 -30.56 -79.09 53.24
N SER A 313 -29.45 -79.65 52.76
CA SER A 313 -29.26 -81.10 52.63
C SER A 313 -29.14 -81.84 53.97
N LEU A 314 -28.59 -81.18 54.98
CA LEU A 314 -28.54 -81.68 56.37
C LEU A 314 -29.88 -81.69 57.09
N LEU A 315 -30.82 -80.82 56.68
CA LEU A 315 -32.19 -80.77 57.24
C LEU A 315 -33.16 -81.69 56.55
N GLN A 316 -32.82 -82.27 55.41
CA GLN A 316 -33.67 -83.19 54.58
C GLN A 316 -33.24 -84.65 54.67
N GLY A 317 -32.13 -84.98 55.37
CA GLY A 317 -31.63 -86.29 55.68
C GLY A 317 -31.87 -86.68 57.18
#